data_35167b1cedcb6d41baa265213f54579f
#
_entry.id   35167b1cedcb6d41baa265213f54579f
#
_cell.length_a   1.000
_cell.length_b   1.000
_cell.length_c   1.000
_cell.angle_alpha   90.00
_cell.angle_beta   90.00
_cell.angle_gamma   90.00
#
_symmetry.space_group_name_H-M   'P 1'
#
loop_
_entity.id
_entity.type
_entity.pdbx_description
1 polymer ?
#
loop_
_entity_poly.entity_id
_entity_poly.type
_entity_poly.pdbx_seq_one_letter_code
_entity_poly.pdbx_strand_id
1 'polypeptide(L)'
;IIEDNVNVGHYSVIGENCKIEKNVKIFNNCIIGDNVTIKKDTTIYSQACIKDNCIIGENNFVHSGAIIGSDGFGFAPKDNELNKIKHLGNVITKDNVEIGSNTTIDRASIGSTIIHEGVKLDNLIQIGHNVEIGKNTAIAGLTAIAGSTKIGENCLIGGQCAITGHIKIGNNVRIAGNSGIGGNIKDNQTVQGIYAFNKQDFQRSYILFKRLPEIVKKLDQIKKDLKN
;
A
#
# COMPACT_ATOMS: atom_id res chain seq x y z
N ILE A 1 -7.76 -28.71 -1.73
CA ILE A 1 -7.78 -29.22 -3.12
C ILE A 1 -6.57 -28.63 -3.84
N ILE A 2 -5.79 -29.48 -4.49
CA ILE A 2 -4.66 -29.10 -5.36
C ILE A 2 -4.98 -29.65 -6.74
N GLU A 3 -5.04 -28.75 -7.74
CA GLU A 3 -5.38 -29.12 -9.13
C GLU A 3 -4.13 -29.54 -9.93
N ASP A 4 -4.32 -29.84 -11.22
CA ASP A 4 -3.27 -30.35 -12.11
C ASP A 4 -2.15 -29.31 -12.38
N ASN A 5 -0.93 -29.80 -12.64
CA ASN A 5 0.28 -29.01 -12.93
C ASN A 5 0.66 -28.01 -11.82
N VAL A 6 0.21 -28.20 -10.60
CA VAL A 6 0.68 -27.41 -9.46
C VAL A 6 2.09 -27.86 -9.07
N ASN A 7 2.98 -26.90 -8.92
CA ASN A 7 4.37 -27.12 -8.50
C ASN A 7 4.57 -26.57 -7.09
N VAL A 8 5.05 -27.39 -6.15
CA VAL A 8 5.32 -26.97 -4.79
C VAL A 8 6.77 -27.24 -4.45
N GLY A 9 7.50 -26.17 -4.16
CA GLY A 9 8.92 -26.20 -3.83
C GLY A 9 9.20 -26.75 -2.44
N HIS A 10 10.47 -27.06 -2.20
CA HIS A 10 10.93 -27.66 -0.94
C HIS A 10 10.64 -26.76 0.27
N TYR A 11 10.31 -27.40 1.40
CA TYR A 11 10.05 -26.75 2.69
C TYR A 11 8.89 -25.73 2.67
N SER A 12 8.03 -25.79 1.68
CA SER A 12 6.80 -25.00 1.65
C SER A 12 5.70 -25.69 2.44
N VAL A 13 4.93 -24.91 3.18
CA VAL A 13 3.82 -25.39 4.01
C VAL A 13 2.52 -24.85 3.42
N ILE A 14 1.53 -25.73 3.26
CA ILE A 14 0.18 -25.38 2.81
C ILE A 14 -0.79 -25.83 3.91
N GLY A 15 -1.56 -24.87 4.43
CA GLY A 15 -2.53 -25.11 5.49
C GLY A 15 -3.77 -25.89 5.05
N GLU A 16 -4.73 -25.99 5.95
CA GLU A 16 -5.96 -26.74 5.73
C GLU A 16 -6.93 -26.02 4.78
N ASN A 17 -7.77 -26.80 4.11
CA ASN A 17 -8.87 -26.32 3.25
C ASN A 17 -8.44 -25.35 2.12
N CYS A 18 -7.17 -25.34 1.74
CA CYS A 18 -6.70 -24.52 0.63
C CYS A 18 -7.22 -25.01 -0.71
N LYS A 19 -7.46 -24.06 -1.63
CA LYS A 19 -7.74 -24.34 -3.04
C LYS A 19 -6.61 -23.77 -3.89
N ILE A 20 -5.80 -24.63 -4.47
CA ILE A 20 -4.70 -24.28 -5.38
C ILE A 20 -5.07 -24.73 -6.77
N GLU A 21 -5.36 -23.79 -7.64
CA GLU A 21 -5.84 -24.06 -9.00
C GLU A 21 -4.67 -24.44 -9.94
N LYS A 22 -5.00 -24.88 -11.15
CA LYS A 22 -4.06 -25.42 -12.13
C LYS A 22 -2.91 -24.46 -12.47
N ASN A 23 -1.75 -25.05 -12.78
CA ASN A 23 -0.53 -24.37 -13.21
C ASN A 23 0.07 -23.40 -12.17
N VAL A 24 -0.40 -23.38 -10.93
CA VAL A 24 0.18 -22.57 -9.87
C VAL A 24 1.60 -23.07 -9.55
N LYS A 25 2.53 -22.13 -9.40
CA LYS A 25 3.91 -22.41 -9.01
C LYS A 25 4.18 -21.80 -7.64
N ILE A 26 4.45 -22.65 -6.65
CA ILE A 26 4.87 -22.24 -5.31
C ILE A 26 6.33 -22.63 -5.18
N PHE A 27 7.21 -21.67 -5.00
CA PHE A 27 8.65 -21.92 -4.85
C PHE A 27 8.98 -22.35 -3.41
N ASN A 28 10.28 -22.37 -3.06
CA ASN A 28 10.75 -22.94 -1.80
C ASN A 28 10.44 -22.05 -0.57
N ASN A 29 10.24 -22.68 0.58
CA ASN A 29 10.06 -22.00 1.88
C ASN A 29 8.87 -21.02 1.92
N CYS A 30 7.82 -21.27 1.13
CA CYS A 30 6.59 -20.49 1.18
C CYS A 30 5.68 -20.98 2.31
N ILE A 31 4.90 -20.05 2.89
CA ILE A 31 3.89 -20.38 3.89
C ILE A 31 2.53 -19.95 3.36
N ILE A 32 1.65 -20.89 3.16
CA ILE A 32 0.25 -20.68 2.77
C ILE A 32 -0.61 -21.09 3.97
N GLY A 33 -1.33 -20.15 4.54
CA GLY A 33 -2.21 -20.37 5.69
C GLY A 33 -3.47 -21.15 5.34
N ASP A 34 -4.39 -21.27 6.28
CA ASP A 34 -5.62 -22.03 6.12
C ASP A 34 -6.65 -21.30 5.24
N ASN A 35 -7.49 -22.04 4.53
CA ASN A 35 -8.59 -21.53 3.71
C ASN A 35 -8.13 -20.57 2.60
N VAL A 36 -6.87 -20.61 2.19
CA VAL A 36 -6.34 -19.75 1.11
C VAL A 36 -6.77 -20.30 -0.25
N THR A 37 -7.18 -19.39 -1.13
CA THR A 37 -7.40 -19.71 -2.54
C THR A 37 -6.33 -19.05 -3.39
N ILE A 38 -5.62 -19.83 -4.20
CA ILE A 38 -4.67 -19.33 -5.21
C ILE A 38 -5.18 -19.79 -6.58
N LYS A 39 -5.54 -18.81 -7.41
CA LYS A 39 -6.10 -19.08 -8.72
C LYS A 39 -5.02 -19.41 -9.75
N LYS A 40 -5.47 -19.95 -10.89
CA LYS A 40 -4.63 -20.51 -11.94
C LYS A 40 -3.52 -19.58 -12.43
N ASP A 41 -2.46 -20.18 -12.94
CA ASP A 41 -1.31 -19.51 -13.59
C ASP A 41 -0.54 -18.53 -12.68
N THR A 42 -0.80 -18.55 -11.37
CA THR A 42 -0.14 -17.67 -10.37
C THR A 42 1.20 -18.26 -9.92
N THR A 43 2.17 -17.38 -9.72
CA THR A 43 3.51 -17.72 -9.25
C THR A 43 3.79 -17.09 -7.89
N ILE A 44 4.10 -17.92 -6.88
CA ILE A 44 4.49 -17.51 -5.54
C ILE A 44 5.97 -17.81 -5.38
N TYR A 45 6.81 -16.76 -5.31
CA TYR A 45 8.25 -16.90 -5.17
C TYR A 45 8.67 -17.25 -3.74
N SER A 46 9.89 -17.74 -3.62
CA SER A 46 10.44 -18.27 -2.36
C SER A 46 10.29 -17.30 -1.18
N GLN A 47 9.98 -17.86 -0.01
CA GLN A 47 9.83 -17.13 1.25
C GLN A 47 8.62 -16.18 1.31
N ALA A 48 7.72 -16.21 0.34
CA ALA A 48 6.46 -15.47 0.46
C ALA A 48 5.54 -16.13 1.50
N CYS A 49 4.75 -15.29 2.18
CA CYS A 49 3.80 -15.75 3.20
C CYS A 49 2.40 -15.21 2.89
N ILE A 50 1.44 -16.11 2.69
CA ILE A 50 0.03 -15.78 2.48
C ILE A 50 -0.74 -16.32 3.69
N LYS A 51 -1.33 -15.41 4.47
CA LYS A 51 -2.07 -15.75 5.69
C LYS A 51 -3.49 -16.25 5.38
N ASP A 52 -4.12 -16.81 6.41
CA ASP A 52 -5.42 -17.44 6.34
C ASP A 52 -6.50 -16.60 5.66
N ASN A 53 -7.41 -17.28 4.95
CA ASN A 53 -8.59 -16.73 4.27
C ASN A 53 -8.29 -15.76 3.12
N CYS A 54 -7.04 -15.59 2.70
CA CYS A 54 -6.69 -14.72 1.57
C CYS A 54 -7.05 -15.36 0.23
N ILE A 55 -7.36 -14.50 -0.75
CA ILE A 55 -7.69 -14.93 -2.12
C ILE A 55 -6.71 -14.24 -3.07
N ILE A 56 -5.93 -15.05 -3.80
CA ILE A 56 -5.00 -14.60 -4.82
C ILE A 56 -5.61 -14.90 -6.20
N GLY A 57 -5.74 -13.85 -7.02
CA GLY A 57 -6.33 -13.92 -8.36
C GLY A 57 -5.51 -14.73 -9.36
N GLU A 58 -5.96 -14.74 -10.63
CA GLU A 58 -5.29 -15.44 -11.72
C GLU A 58 -4.05 -14.66 -12.19
N ASN A 59 -3.04 -15.40 -12.67
CA ASN A 59 -1.84 -14.82 -13.31
C ASN A 59 -1.15 -13.74 -12.44
N ASN A 60 -1.11 -13.96 -11.13
CA ASN A 60 -0.42 -13.07 -10.20
C ASN A 60 1.04 -13.47 -10.01
N PHE A 61 1.89 -12.49 -9.72
CA PHE A 61 3.26 -12.70 -9.29
C PHE A 61 3.42 -12.16 -7.87
N VAL A 62 3.75 -13.04 -6.91
CA VAL A 62 4.03 -12.69 -5.52
C VAL A 62 5.51 -12.94 -5.28
N HIS A 63 6.30 -11.86 -5.23
CA HIS A 63 7.76 -11.97 -5.12
C HIS A 63 8.24 -12.34 -3.72
N SER A 64 9.52 -12.68 -3.63
CA SER A 64 10.16 -13.24 -2.44
C SER A 64 10.00 -12.35 -1.22
N GLY A 65 9.65 -12.96 -0.09
CA GLY A 65 9.48 -12.26 1.18
C GLY A 65 8.22 -11.40 1.30
N ALA A 66 7.36 -11.36 0.27
CA ALA A 66 6.08 -10.65 0.39
C ALA A 66 5.18 -11.33 1.42
N ILE A 67 4.49 -10.52 2.24
CA ILE A 67 3.59 -10.99 3.29
C ILE A 67 2.18 -10.46 3.02
N ILE A 68 1.23 -11.35 2.78
CA ILE A 68 -0.15 -11.02 2.44
C ILE A 68 -1.07 -11.48 3.56
N GLY A 69 -1.82 -10.56 4.17
CA GLY A 69 -2.84 -10.85 5.17
C GLY A 69 -2.35 -10.84 6.61
N SER A 70 -1.24 -10.16 6.94
CA SER A 70 -0.87 -9.88 8.32
C SER A 70 -1.89 -8.96 9.01
N ASP A 71 -1.92 -8.97 10.34
CA ASP A 71 -2.76 -8.04 11.09
C ASP A 71 -2.31 -6.61 10.85
N GLY A 72 -3.27 -5.72 10.63
CA GLY A 72 -3.01 -4.30 10.55
C GLY A 72 -2.71 -3.66 11.90
N PHE A 73 -2.30 -2.39 11.85
CA PHE A 73 -2.05 -1.57 13.02
C PHE A 73 -3.38 -1.04 13.59
N GLY A 74 -3.97 -1.80 14.50
CA GLY A 74 -5.24 -1.46 15.16
C GLY A 74 -5.15 -1.63 16.68
N PHE A 75 -5.28 -0.52 17.41
CA PHE A 75 -5.26 -0.50 18.87
C PHE A 75 -6.31 0.47 19.40
N ALA A 76 -6.97 0.12 20.50
CA ALA A 76 -7.87 0.99 21.24
C ALA A 76 -7.24 1.37 22.58
N PRO A 77 -7.16 2.67 22.92
CA PRO A 77 -6.68 3.08 24.25
C PRO A 77 -7.73 2.73 25.31
N LYS A 78 -7.29 2.05 26.38
CA LYS A 78 -8.08 1.77 27.56
C LYS A 78 -7.15 1.75 28.77
N ASP A 79 -7.45 2.50 29.80
CA ASP A 79 -6.70 2.54 31.07
C ASP A 79 -5.19 2.85 30.87
N ASN A 80 -4.86 3.79 29.98
CA ASN A 80 -3.49 4.16 29.56
C ASN A 80 -2.71 3.05 28.85
N GLU A 81 -3.36 1.97 28.42
CA GLU A 81 -2.79 0.88 27.64
C GLU A 81 -3.37 0.85 26.22
N LEU A 82 -2.59 0.32 25.29
CA LEU A 82 -3.01 0.08 23.91
C LEU A 82 -3.46 -1.37 23.74
N ASN A 83 -4.76 -1.59 23.74
CA ASN A 83 -5.35 -2.91 23.56
C ASN A 83 -5.49 -3.23 22.06
N LYS A 84 -4.91 -4.36 21.63
CA LYS A 84 -4.95 -4.76 20.22
C LYS A 84 -6.38 -5.04 19.76
N ILE A 85 -6.76 -4.45 18.63
CA ILE A 85 -7.98 -4.78 17.91
C ILE A 85 -7.68 -5.92 16.94
N LYS A 86 -8.37 -7.05 17.10
CA LYS A 86 -8.21 -8.22 16.25
C LYS A 86 -8.74 -7.94 14.83
N HIS A 87 -7.95 -8.27 13.82
CA HIS A 87 -8.36 -8.15 12.42
C HIS A 87 -8.95 -9.49 11.95
N LEU A 88 -10.22 -9.48 11.57
CA LEU A 88 -11.00 -10.67 11.20
C LEU A 88 -11.20 -10.81 9.69
N GLY A 89 -10.84 -9.79 8.93
CA GLY A 89 -10.96 -9.78 7.48
C GLY A 89 -9.82 -10.50 6.77
N ASN A 90 -9.73 -10.29 5.48
CA ASN A 90 -8.72 -10.92 4.62
C ASN A 90 -8.12 -9.93 3.61
N VAL A 91 -7.28 -10.44 2.71
CA VAL A 91 -6.81 -9.75 1.51
C VAL A 91 -7.33 -10.47 0.27
N ILE A 92 -7.76 -9.69 -0.70
CA ILE A 92 -8.17 -10.19 -2.02
C ILE A 92 -7.33 -9.47 -3.08
N THR A 93 -6.52 -10.21 -3.82
CA THR A 93 -5.96 -9.72 -5.07
C THR A 93 -6.82 -10.19 -6.24
N LYS A 94 -7.07 -9.32 -7.20
CA LYS A 94 -7.70 -9.67 -8.47
C LYS A 94 -6.64 -10.19 -9.44
N ASP A 95 -6.96 -10.29 -10.72
CA ASP A 95 -6.10 -10.94 -11.70
C ASP A 95 -4.97 -10.01 -12.18
N ASN A 96 -3.87 -10.59 -12.69
CA ASN A 96 -2.73 -9.87 -13.26
C ASN A 96 -2.03 -8.90 -12.30
N VAL A 97 -2.10 -9.14 -10.99
CA VAL A 97 -1.42 -8.33 -9.97
C VAL A 97 0.03 -8.79 -9.81
N GLU A 98 0.92 -7.82 -9.60
CA GLU A 98 2.30 -8.08 -9.22
C GLU A 98 2.62 -7.45 -7.87
N ILE A 99 3.19 -8.22 -6.96
CA ILE A 99 3.52 -7.81 -5.60
C ILE A 99 5.01 -8.02 -5.40
N GLY A 100 5.76 -6.92 -5.30
CA GLY A 100 7.21 -6.91 -5.19
C GLY A 100 7.73 -7.50 -3.89
N SER A 101 9.04 -7.72 -3.85
CA SER A 101 9.73 -8.38 -2.74
C SER A 101 9.58 -7.61 -1.43
N ASN A 102 9.36 -8.33 -0.34
CA ASN A 102 9.18 -7.77 1.01
C ASN A 102 8.06 -6.71 1.13
N THR A 103 7.13 -6.69 0.20
CA THR A 103 5.90 -5.88 0.30
C THR A 103 4.94 -6.55 1.27
N THR A 104 4.34 -5.74 2.16
CA THR A 104 3.36 -6.21 3.14
C THR A 104 1.99 -5.64 2.87
N ILE A 105 0.97 -6.51 2.89
CA ILE A 105 -0.44 -6.15 2.69
C ILE A 105 -1.22 -6.66 3.89
N ASP A 106 -1.71 -5.72 4.71
CA ASP A 106 -2.47 -6.06 5.90
C ASP A 106 -3.90 -6.49 5.55
N ARG A 107 -4.41 -7.47 6.32
CA ARG A 107 -5.82 -7.85 6.24
C ARG A 107 -6.73 -6.75 6.74
N ALA A 108 -7.93 -6.68 6.25
CA ALA A 108 -8.94 -5.79 6.78
C ALA A 108 -9.30 -6.13 8.22
N SER A 109 -9.71 -5.14 8.99
CA SER A 109 -10.30 -5.37 10.32
C SER A 109 -11.62 -6.13 10.20
N ILE A 110 -12.47 -5.74 9.24
CA ILE A 110 -13.69 -6.41 8.81
C ILE A 110 -13.79 -6.23 7.29
N GLY A 111 -14.23 -7.26 6.57
CA GLY A 111 -14.27 -7.27 5.10
C GLY A 111 -12.91 -7.58 4.48
N SER A 112 -12.50 -6.85 3.46
CA SER A 112 -11.27 -7.15 2.71
C SER A 112 -10.43 -5.92 2.41
N THR A 113 -9.12 -6.07 2.43
CA THR A 113 -8.18 -5.21 1.73
C THR A 113 -8.13 -5.70 0.27
N ILE A 114 -8.33 -4.80 -0.70
CA ILE A 114 -8.56 -5.21 -2.10
C ILE A 114 -7.52 -4.59 -3.02
N ILE A 115 -6.84 -5.44 -3.77
CA ILE A 115 -5.92 -5.05 -4.84
C ILE A 115 -6.56 -5.45 -6.17
N HIS A 116 -6.97 -4.46 -6.95
CA HIS A 116 -7.70 -4.70 -8.19
C HIS A 116 -6.79 -5.17 -9.33
N GLU A 117 -7.42 -5.57 -10.43
CA GLU A 117 -6.77 -6.12 -11.61
C GLU A 117 -5.65 -5.23 -12.17
N GLY A 118 -4.55 -5.86 -12.58
CA GLY A 118 -3.44 -5.18 -13.25
C GLY A 118 -2.57 -4.29 -12.35
N VAL A 119 -2.84 -4.20 -11.06
CA VAL A 119 -2.05 -3.41 -10.12
C VAL A 119 -0.61 -3.93 -10.03
N LYS A 120 0.35 -3.02 -10.01
CA LYS A 120 1.78 -3.31 -9.84
C LYS A 120 2.31 -2.63 -8.59
N LEU A 121 2.73 -3.43 -7.63
CA LEU A 121 3.38 -3.00 -6.40
C LEU A 121 4.86 -3.37 -6.47
N ASP A 122 5.73 -2.39 -6.37
CA ASP A 122 7.17 -2.59 -6.28
C ASP A 122 7.58 -3.12 -4.89
N ASN A 123 8.86 -3.18 -4.62
CA ASN A 123 9.43 -3.76 -3.40
C ASN A 123 9.24 -2.86 -2.17
N LEU A 124 9.17 -3.48 -0.98
CA LEU A 124 9.15 -2.79 0.31
C LEU A 124 7.99 -1.78 0.45
N ILE A 125 6.83 -2.11 -0.08
CA ILE A 125 5.61 -1.31 0.07
C ILE A 125 4.83 -1.80 1.29
N GLN A 126 4.24 -0.87 2.06
CA GLN A 126 3.30 -1.17 3.13
C GLN A 126 1.88 -0.76 2.71
N ILE A 127 0.99 -1.73 2.64
CA ILE A 127 -0.45 -1.52 2.42
C ILE A 127 -1.19 -1.80 3.73
N GLY A 128 -1.79 -0.77 4.32
CA GLY A 128 -2.56 -0.87 5.56
C GLY A 128 -3.91 -1.57 5.37
N HIS A 129 -4.53 -1.92 6.49
CA HIS A 129 -5.82 -2.61 6.53
C HIS A 129 -6.93 -1.85 5.79
N ASN A 130 -7.86 -2.56 5.16
CA ASN A 130 -9.02 -1.97 4.46
C ASN A 130 -8.67 -1.00 3.31
N VAL A 131 -7.43 -0.99 2.85
CA VAL A 131 -7.04 -0.23 1.66
C VAL A 131 -7.66 -0.88 0.42
N GLU A 132 -8.03 -0.06 -0.54
CA GLU A 132 -8.46 -0.50 -1.87
C GLU A 132 -7.66 0.23 -2.93
N ILE A 133 -7.04 -0.52 -3.85
CA ILE A 133 -6.23 0.02 -4.95
C ILE A 133 -6.89 -0.34 -6.27
N GLY A 134 -7.29 0.68 -7.02
CA GLY A 134 -7.99 0.55 -8.30
C GLY A 134 -7.13 -0.01 -9.42
N LYS A 135 -7.79 -0.45 -10.49
CA LYS A 135 -7.18 -1.17 -11.63
C LYS A 135 -6.00 -0.42 -12.24
N ASN A 136 -5.01 -1.19 -12.70
CA ASN A 136 -3.83 -0.69 -13.44
C ASN A 136 -3.04 0.41 -12.72
N THR A 137 -3.20 0.55 -11.41
CA THR A 137 -2.40 1.48 -10.60
C THR A 137 -1.03 0.88 -10.33
N ALA A 138 0.01 1.69 -10.49
CA ALA A 138 1.39 1.31 -10.20
C ALA A 138 1.95 2.14 -9.05
N ILE A 139 2.63 1.47 -8.12
CA ILE A 139 3.20 2.07 -6.91
C ILE A 139 4.66 1.67 -6.80
N ALA A 140 5.55 2.65 -6.75
CA ALA A 140 6.98 2.42 -6.64
C ALA A 140 7.41 2.19 -5.18
N GLY A 141 8.59 1.63 -5.03
CA GLY A 141 9.13 1.08 -3.78
C GLY A 141 9.17 2.05 -2.59
N LEU A 142 9.20 1.45 -1.40
CA LEU A 142 9.26 2.17 -0.11
C LEU A 142 8.05 3.08 0.17
N THR A 143 6.96 2.95 -0.57
CA THR A 143 5.72 3.72 -0.33
C THR A 143 4.88 3.07 0.75
N ALA A 144 4.32 3.88 1.64
CA ALA A 144 3.41 3.45 2.70
C ALA A 144 2.02 4.06 2.52
N ILE A 145 0.99 3.21 2.58
CA ILE A 145 -0.41 3.59 2.47
C ILE A 145 -1.12 3.18 3.76
N ALA A 146 -1.58 4.16 4.52
CA ALA A 146 -2.27 3.91 5.78
C ALA A 146 -3.70 3.38 5.57
N GLY A 147 -4.24 2.76 6.61
CA GLY A 147 -5.49 2.02 6.56
C GLY A 147 -6.68 2.80 6.02
N SER A 148 -7.62 2.08 5.43
CA SER A 148 -8.90 2.59 4.89
C SER A 148 -8.78 3.63 3.76
N THR A 149 -7.61 3.78 3.16
CA THR A 149 -7.40 4.65 1.99
C THR A 149 -7.93 3.98 0.74
N LYS A 150 -8.59 4.77 -0.11
CA LYS A 150 -9.10 4.34 -1.42
C LYS A 150 -8.31 5.03 -2.52
N ILE A 151 -7.66 4.25 -3.38
CA ILE A 151 -6.90 4.73 -4.53
C ILE A 151 -7.64 4.34 -5.80
N GLY A 152 -7.85 5.29 -6.69
CA GLY A 152 -8.53 5.09 -7.96
C GLY A 152 -7.73 4.28 -8.97
N GLU A 153 -8.25 4.21 -10.19
CA GLU A 153 -7.66 3.46 -11.30
C GLU A 153 -6.57 4.28 -12.04
N ASN A 154 -5.64 3.57 -12.68
CA ASN A 154 -4.60 4.14 -13.56
C ASN A 154 -3.71 5.19 -12.87
N CYS A 155 -3.53 5.11 -11.57
CA CYS A 155 -2.65 6.01 -10.81
C CYS A 155 -1.19 5.59 -10.94
N LEU A 156 -0.28 6.58 -10.90
CA LEU A 156 1.16 6.36 -10.84
C LEU A 156 1.71 7.03 -9.58
N ILE A 157 2.17 6.23 -8.63
CA ILE A 157 2.67 6.70 -7.34
C ILE A 157 4.17 6.44 -7.26
N GLY A 158 4.93 7.52 -7.13
CA GLY A 158 6.39 7.47 -6.99
C GLY A 158 6.83 6.81 -5.70
N GLY A 159 8.10 6.43 -5.62
CA GLY A 159 8.67 5.79 -4.45
C GLY A 159 8.78 6.72 -3.24
N GLN A 160 8.89 6.11 -2.05
CA GLN A 160 9.03 6.82 -0.77
C GLN A 160 7.87 7.78 -0.46
N CYS A 161 6.68 7.51 -0.96
CA CYS A 161 5.50 8.28 -0.61
C CYS A 161 4.89 7.79 0.70
N ALA A 162 4.32 8.72 1.47
CA ALA A 162 3.55 8.44 2.67
C ALA A 162 2.12 8.95 2.50
N ILE A 163 1.14 8.05 2.50
CA ILE A 163 -0.28 8.38 2.27
C ILE A 163 -1.05 8.15 3.56
N THR A 164 -1.69 9.22 4.07
CA THR A 164 -2.47 9.14 5.31
C THR A 164 -3.72 8.28 5.13
N GLY A 165 -4.25 7.77 6.24
CA GLY A 165 -5.44 6.91 6.25
C GLY A 165 -6.75 7.65 5.99
N HIS A 166 -7.78 6.88 5.62
CA HIS A 166 -9.16 7.34 5.46
C HIS A 166 -9.36 8.44 4.40
N ILE A 167 -8.48 8.51 3.40
CA ILE A 167 -8.61 9.45 2.29
C ILE A 167 -8.96 8.75 0.98
N LYS A 168 -9.39 9.56 0.00
CA LYS A 168 -9.65 9.12 -1.37
C LYS A 168 -8.69 9.80 -2.34
N ILE A 169 -7.97 9.00 -3.12
CA ILE A 169 -7.20 9.43 -4.29
C ILE A 169 -8.01 9.05 -5.52
N GLY A 170 -8.27 10.01 -6.39
CA GLY A 170 -9.08 9.83 -7.60
C GLY A 170 -8.38 8.99 -8.66
N ASN A 171 -8.99 8.90 -9.84
CA ASN A 171 -8.46 8.17 -10.98
C ASN A 171 -7.41 8.99 -11.74
N ASN A 172 -6.48 8.32 -12.43
CA ASN A 172 -5.44 8.93 -13.26
C ASN A 172 -4.56 9.94 -12.50
N VAL A 173 -4.40 9.77 -11.20
CA VAL A 173 -3.56 10.64 -10.35
C VAL A 173 -2.10 10.26 -10.51
N ARG A 174 -1.22 11.27 -10.56
CA ARG A 174 0.23 11.11 -10.52
C ARG A 174 0.80 11.73 -9.25
N ILE A 175 1.51 10.94 -8.46
CA ILE A 175 2.17 11.38 -7.23
C ILE A 175 3.66 11.25 -7.44
N ALA A 176 4.39 12.36 -7.42
CA ALA A 176 5.84 12.33 -7.51
C ALA A 176 6.45 11.69 -6.27
N GLY A 177 7.61 11.06 -6.44
CA GLY A 177 8.32 10.40 -5.34
C GLY A 177 8.59 11.34 -4.16
N ASN A 178 8.77 10.73 -3.00
CA ASN A 178 9.05 11.43 -1.73
C ASN A 178 7.95 12.42 -1.30
N SER A 179 6.69 12.13 -1.65
CA SER A 179 5.54 13.00 -1.34
C SER A 179 4.76 12.51 -0.13
N GLY A 180 4.43 13.43 0.77
CA GLY A 180 3.49 13.20 1.87
C GLY A 180 2.07 13.65 1.48
N ILE A 181 1.11 12.73 1.47
CA ILE A 181 -0.28 12.98 1.09
C ILE A 181 -1.15 13.00 2.34
N GLY A 182 -1.58 14.20 2.73
CA GLY A 182 -2.38 14.43 3.94
C GLY A 182 -3.89 14.61 3.70
N GLY A 183 -4.38 14.45 2.48
CA GLY A 183 -5.80 14.65 2.15
C GLY A 183 -6.21 14.12 0.79
N ASN A 184 -7.49 14.25 0.46
CA ASN A 184 -8.06 13.75 -0.79
C ASN A 184 -7.42 14.43 -2.02
N ILE A 185 -7.24 13.65 -3.08
CA ILE A 185 -6.79 14.12 -4.40
C ILE A 185 -7.88 13.82 -5.42
N LYS A 186 -8.27 14.82 -6.21
CA LYS A 186 -9.27 14.65 -7.28
C LYS A 186 -8.67 13.93 -8.49
N ASP A 187 -9.53 13.44 -9.37
CA ASP A 187 -9.13 12.77 -10.62
C ASP A 187 -8.20 13.65 -11.46
N ASN A 188 -7.32 13.00 -12.22
CA ASN A 188 -6.43 13.59 -13.21
C ASN A 188 -5.43 14.64 -12.64
N GLN A 189 -5.18 14.64 -11.34
CA GLN A 189 -4.23 15.55 -10.74
C GLN A 189 -2.81 14.98 -10.70
N THR A 190 -1.83 15.87 -10.85
CA THR A 190 -0.43 15.58 -10.57
C THR A 190 -0.01 16.36 -9.34
N VAL A 191 0.55 15.69 -8.34
CA VAL A 191 0.99 16.29 -7.08
C VAL A 191 2.45 15.94 -6.79
N GLN A 192 3.14 16.84 -6.11
CA GLN A 192 4.56 16.73 -5.82
C GLN A 192 4.88 17.21 -4.42
N GLY A 193 5.74 16.47 -3.72
CA GLY A 193 6.30 16.86 -2.45
C GLY A 193 7.62 17.64 -2.58
N ILE A 194 8.48 17.54 -1.57
CA ILE A 194 9.72 18.31 -1.45
C ILE A 194 10.88 17.55 -2.07
N TYR A 195 11.62 18.19 -2.99
CA TYR A 195 12.90 17.70 -3.50
C TYR A 195 14.09 18.32 -2.77
N ALA A 196 15.20 17.59 -2.74
CA ALA A 196 16.45 18.14 -2.22
C ALA A 196 17.01 19.22 -3.16
N PHE A 197 17.56 20.27 -2.57
CA PHE A 197 18.31 21.30 -3.27
C PHE A 197 19.53 21.75 -2.43
N ASN A 198 20.32 22.68 -2.87
CA ASN A 198 21.54 23.07 -2.17
C ASN A 198 21.31 23.31 -0.69
N LYS A 199 22.16 22.75 0.18
CA LYS A 199 21.98 22.79 1.65
C LYS A 199 21.86 24.21 2.19
N GLN A 200 22.67 25.14 1.71
CA GLN A 200 22.65 26.52 2.21
C GLN A 200 21.34 27.22 1.83
N ASP A 201 20.89 27.02 0.60
CA ASP A 201 19.64 27.59 0.11
C ASP A 201 18.43 26.95 0.78
N PHE A 202 18.47 25.63 1.05
CA PHE A 202 17.45 24.96 1.85
C PHE A 202 17.33 25.60 3.24
N GLN A 203 18.46 25.77 3.95
CA GLN A 203 18.45 26.33 5.29
C GLN A 203 17.92 27.76 5.32
N ARG A 204 18.31 28.60 4.35
CA ARG A 204 17.81 29.97 4.22
C ARG A 204 16.30 30.00 3.94
N SER A 205 15.84 29.18 2.99
CA SER A 205 14.42 29.08 2.62
C SER A 205 13.58 28.55 3.77
N TYR A 206 14.07 27.57 4.53
CA TYR A 206 13.36 26.99 5.66
C TYR A 206 13.16 27.96 6.82
N ILE A 207 14.15 28.84 7.09
CA ILE A 207 14.01 29.93 8.07
C ILE A 207 12.88 30.89 7.65
N LEU A 208 12.83 31.26 6.37
CA LEU A 208 11.77 32.13 5.85
C LEU A 208 10.41 31.43 5.90
N PHE A 209 10.34 30.13 5.54
CA PHE A 209 9.13 29.34 5.63
C PHE A 209 8.53 29.34 7.04
N LYS A 210 9.36 29.15 8.08
CA LYS A 210 8.90 29.24 9.48
C LYS A 210 8.35 30.61 9.86
N ARG A 211 8.83 31.66 9.22
CA ARG A 211 8.45 33.07 9.48
C ARG A 211 7.32 33.56 8.58
N LEU A 212 6.82 32.75 7.65
CA LEU A 212 5.74 33.17 6.74
C LEU A 212 4.54 33.80 7.45
N PRO A 213 4.01 33.28 8.58
CA PRO A 213 2.89 33.91 9.28
C PRO A 213 3.20 35.35 9.74
N GLU A 214 4.44 35.63 10.19
CA GLU A 214 4.88 36.96 10.60
C GLU A 214 5.04 37.88 9.38
N ILE A 215 5.60 37.38 8.29
CA ILE A 215 5.81 38.10 7.05
C ILE A 215 4.46 38.52 6.45
N VAL A 216 3.49 37.61 6.42
CA VAL A 216 2.13 37.90 5.94
C VAL A 216 1.48 39.02 6.77
N LYS A 217 1.55 38.97 8.11
CA LYS A 217 1.03 40.03 8.98
C LYS A 217 1.65 41.39 8.69
N LYS A 218 2.97 41.43 8.45
CA LYS A 218 3.68 42.71 8.10
C LYS A 218 3.22 43.23 6.74
N LEU A 219 3.04 42.36 5.75
CA LEU A 219 2.53 42.73 4.43
C LEU A 219 1.11 43.29 4.50
N ASP A 220 0.25 42.70 5.31
CA ASP A 220 -1.13 43.18 5.49
C ASP A 220 -1.15 44.56 6.19
N GLN A 221 -0.25 44.79 7.16
CA GLN A 221 -0.10 46.11 7.78
C GLN A 221 0.36 47.18 6.76
N ILE A 222 1.41 46.90 5.99
CA ILE A 222 1.90 47.80 4.94
C ILE A 222 0.79 48.13 3.92
N LYS A 223 0.00 47.11 3.51
CA LYS A 223 -1.14 47.35 2.62
C LYS A 223 -2.21 48.28 3.21
N LYS A 224 -2.43 48.22 4.52
CA LYS A 224 -3.35 49.16 5.22
C LYS A 224 -2.81 50.57 5.25
N ASP A 225 -1.51 50.69 5.59
CA ASP A 225 -0.83 52.01 5.70
C ASP A 225 -0.76 52.74 4.35
N LEU A 226 -0.66 52.01 3.24
CA LEU A 226 -0.65 52.59 1.88
C LEU A 226 -2.05 52.98 1.35
N LYS A 227 -3.12 52.58 2.03
CA LYS A 227 -4.50 52.93 1.66
C LYS A 227 -5.05 54.13 2.43
N ASN A 228 -4.36 54.56 3.48
CA ASN A 228 -4.64 55.77 4.27
C ASN A 228 -3.74 56.91 3.81
#